data_196ca1cfd1cc815b908c6eb77111c5ff
#
_entry.id   196ca1cfd1cc815b908c6eb77111c5ff
#
_cell.length_a   1.000
_cell.length_b   1.000
_cell.length_c   1.000
_cell.angle_alpha   90.00
_cell.angle_beta   90.00
_cell.angle_gamma   90.00
#
_symmetry.space_group_name_H-M   'P 1'
#
loop_
_entity.id
_entity.type
_entity.pdbx_description
1 polymer ?
#
loop_
_entity_poly.entity_id
_entity_poly.type
_entity_poly.pdbx_seq_one_letter_code
_entity_poly.pdbx_strand_id
1 'polypeptide(L)'
;MERGIIGAIIGDVVGSRFEWENNRSTDFEFLTDVSKFTDDTVMTCAVADWLVNNDNLAEELRTWARKYPKAGYGGKFREWAFDKEVLPPYNSFGNGSAMRVSPVGFYATTFGEAMELAKQSAEVTHNHPEGIKGAQATACAIFLARAGRSKKEIKQEIEYWFGYDLDRKIDDIRTVYKFDASCQGSVPEAIIAFLESEDYESAIRLAISIGGDSDTIACITGGIASAFYGVPDELVEKVWKYLKEDVKYSIHVFNCICDSRVISGDMEAFGFEPNFDDAYEDDEWFDEDSEMSEEELKDLMDEIEEYEENRN
;
A
#
# COMPACT_ATOMS: atom_id res chain seq x y z
N MET A 1 -16.11 0.98 -15.86
CA MET A 1 -15.27 0.58 -14.70
C MET A 1 -13.99 1.39 -14.75
N GLU A 2 -13.75 2.17 -13.73
CA GLU A 2 -12.56 3.01 -13.60
C GLU A 2 -11.36 2.19 -13.11
N ARG A 3 -10.16 2.51 -13.56
CA ARG A 3 -8.90 1.97 -13.04
C ARG A 3 -8.05 3.12 -12.56
N GLY A 4 -7.26 2.92 -11.53
CA GLY A 4 -6.38 3.93 -10.98
C GLY A 4 -6.33 3.89 -9.45
N ILE A 5 -5.73 4.91 -8.87
CA ILE A 5 -5.52 5.01 -7.42
C ILE A 5 -6.83 5.11 -6.62
N ILE A 6 -7.95 5.41 -7.27
CA ILE A 6 -9.26 5.45 -6.61
C ILE A 6 -9.59 4.11 -5.93
N GLY A 7 -9.10 2.98 -6.45
CA GLY A 7 -9.32 1.69 -5.81
C GLY A 7 -8.63 1.55 -4.45
N ALA A 8 -7.40 2.03 -4.31
CA ALA A 8 -6.73 2.10 -3.01
C ALA A 8 -7.50 3.00 -2.03
N ILE A 9 -7.90 4.18 -2.49
CA ILE A 9 -8.66 5.16 -1.71
C ILE A 9 -10.02 4.60 -1.25
N ILE A 10 -10.72 3.84 -2.09
CA ILE A 10 -11.97 3.18 -1.67
C ILE A 10 -11.70 2.15 -0.57
N GLY A 11 -10.60 1.39 -0.68
CA GLY A 11 -10.17 0.45 0.36
C GLY A 11 -9.99 1.13 1.71
N ASP A 12 -9.23 2.21 1.74
CA ASP A 12 -9.04 3.07 2.92
C ASP A 12 -10.37 3.55 3.50
N VAL A 13 -11.19 4.23 2.70
CA VAL A 13 -12.48 4.81 3.17
C VAL A 13 -13.41 3.75 3.74
N VAL A 14 -13.49 2.58 3.13
CA VAL A 14 -14.34 1.47 3.60
C VAL A 14 -13.75 0.82 4.85
N GLY A 15 -12.42 0.64 4.88
CA GLY A 15 -11.68 0.02 5.98
C GLY A 15 -11.60 0.86 7.24
N SER A 16 -11.59 2.20 7.11
CA SER A 16 -11.32 3.19 8.16
C SER A 16 -12.09 3.02 9.47
N ARG A 17 -13.29 2.48 9.43
CA ARG A 17 -14.11 2.24 10.62
C ARG A 17 -13.83 0.91 11.31
N PHE A 18 -13.10 0.03 10.65
CA PHE A 18 -12.81 -1.31 11.14
C PHE A 18 -11.39 -1.47 11.70
N GLU A 19 -10.55 -0.47 11.56
CA GLU A 19 -9.18 -0.43 12.07
C GLU A 19 -9.14 -0.79 13.58
N TRP A 20 -10.00 -0.15 14.36
CA TRP A 20 -10.10 -0.35 15.81
C TRP A 20 -11.32 -1.20 16.24
N GLU A 21 -12.34 -1.28 15.41
CA GLU A 21 -13.52 -2.12 15.62
C GLU A 21 -13.49 -3.30 14.64
N ASN A 22 -12.54 -4.20 14.82
CA ASN A 22 -12.23 -5.27 13.89
C ASN A 22 -13.46 -6.08 13.48
N ASN A 23 -13.64 -6.27 12.20
CA ASN A 23 -14.67 -7.10 11.60
C ASN A 23 -14.07 -8.40 11.06
N ARG A 24 -14.68 -9.55 11.40
CA ARG A 24 -14.25 -10.88 10.92
C ARG A 24 -15.22 -11.48 9.91
N SER A 25 -16.21 -10.71 9.46
CA SER A 25 -17.22 -11.11 8.48
C SER A 25 -17.01 -10.37 7.16
N THR A 26 -17.36 -11.00 6.06
CA THR A 26 -17.49 -10.35 4.75
C THR A 26 -18.86 -9.69 4.53
N ASP A 27 -19.82 -9.96 5.43
CA ASP A 27 -21.16 -9.36 5.39
C ASP A 27 -21.20 -8.12 6.31
N PHE A 28 -21.05 -6.94 5.71
CA PHE A 28 -21.15 -5.64 6.37
C PHE A 28 -21.63 -4.58 5.38
N GLU A 29 -22.20 -3.50 5.89
CA GLU A 29 -22.52 -2.33 5.08
C GLU A 29 -21.23 -1.69 4.54
N PHE A 30 -21.12 -1.55 3.22
CA PHE A 30 -19.85 -1.15 2.57
C PHE A 30 -19.41 0.28 2.94
N LEU A 31 -20.34 1.24 2.96
CA LEU A 31 -20.10 2.63 3.33
C LEU A 31 -21.15 3.10 4.32
N THR A 32 -20.76 3.87 5.32
CA THR A 32 -21.62 4.46 6.34
C THR A 32 -21.25 5.91 6.61
N ASP A 33 -22.07 6.63 7.35
CA ASP A 33 -21.82 8.05 7.68
C ASP A 33 -20.52 8.27 8.49
N VAL A 34 -19.97 7.20 9.10
CA VAL A 34 -18.70 7.27 9.83
C VAL A 34 -17.48 6.89 8.98
N SER A 35 -17.70 6.39 7.76
CA SER A 35 -16.60 6.12 6.81
C SER A 35 -15.91 7.43 6.45
N LYS A 36 -14.59 7.42 6.38
CA LYS A 36 -13.74 8.59 6.09
C LYS A 36 -12.45 8.11 5.43
N PHE A 37 -11.76 8.98 4.74
CA PHE A 37 -10.39 8.68 4.34
C PHE A 37 -9.41 8.94 5.49
N THR A 38 -8.29 8.25 5.47
CA THR A 38 -7.22 8.32 6.47
C THR A 38 -5.90 8.81 5.83
N ASP A 39 -4.78 8.60 6.53
CA ASP A 39 -3.46 8.91 5.99
C ASP A 39 -3.08 8.05 4.79
N ASP A 40 -3.65 6.86 4.63
CA ASP A 40 -3.51 6.04 3.41
C ASP A 40 -3.86 6.83 2.15
N THR A 41 -5.05 7.44 2.11
CA THR A 41 -5.47 8.32 1.01
C THR A 41 -4.57 9.55 0.88
N VAL A 42 -4.26 10.21 1.99
CA VAL A 42 -3.47 11.44 1.99
C VAL A 42 -2.06 11.18 1.44
N MET A 43 -1.42 10.11 1.88
CA MET A 43 -0.08 9.74 1.43
C MET A 43 -0.08 9.16 0.02
N THR A 44 -1.14 8.48 -0.41
CA THR A 44 -1.35 8.08 -1.80
C THR A 44 -1.39 9.30 -2.72
N CYS A 45 -2.12 10.36 -2.36
CA CYS A 45 -2.14 11.60 -3.13
C CYS A 45 -0.76 12.27 -3.17
N ALA A 46 -0.02 12.27 -2.06
CA ALA A 46 1.35 12.82 -2.03
C ALA A 46 2.29 12.09 -3.00
N VAL A 47 2.22 10.76 -3.06
CA VAL A 47 3.02 9.97 -4.02
C VAL A 47 2.54 10.20 -5.46
N ALA A 48 1.23 10.36 -5.69
CA ALA A 48 0.70 10.69 -7.01
C ALA A 48 1.21 12.05 -7.49
N ASP A 49 1.14 13.08 -6.66
CA ASP A 49 1.61 14.43 -6.99
C ASP A 49 3.13 14.46 -7.22
N TRP A 50 3.91 13.73 -6.42
CA TRP A 50 5.34 13.54 -6.67
C TRP A 50 5.63 12.99 -8.07
N LEU A 51 4.94 11.94 -8.48
CA LEU A 51 5.15 11.32 -9.81
C LEU A 51 4.74 12.23 -10.96
N VAL A 52 3.71 13.05 -10.75
CA VAL A 52 3.21 14.00 -11.77
C VAL A 52 4.15 15.19 -11.91
N ASN A 53 4.59 15.77 -10.79
CA ASN A 53 5.33 17.02 -10.77
C ASN A 53 6.86 16.80 -10.87
N ASN A 54 7.33 15.56 -10.61
CA ASN A 54 8.74 15.21 -10.50
C ASN A 54 9.49 16.04 -9.45
N ASP A 55 8.81 16.36 -8.35
CA ASP A 55 9.29 17.17 -7.24
C ASP A 55 10.04 16.33 -6.18
N ASN A 56 10.33 16.92 -5.04
CA ASN A 56 10.92 16.22 -3.91
C ASN A 56 9.84 15.48 -3.12
N LEU A 57 9.88 14.14 -3.10
CA LEU A 57 8.88 13.32 -2.42
C LEU A 57 8.77 13.63 -0.92
N ALA A 58 9.89 13.87 -0.23
CA ALA A 58 9.84 14.18 1.20
C ALA A 58 9.03 15.46 1.48
N GLU A 59 9.17 16.47 0.62
CA GLU A 59 8.39 17.71 0.72
C GLU A 59 6.91 17.48 0.37
N GLU A 60 6.61 16.64 -0.62
CA GLU A 60 5.22 16.31 -0.97
C GLU A 60 4.52 15.56 0.19
N LEU A 61 5.15 14.55 0.77
CA LEU A 61 4.62 13.85 1.93
C LEU A 61 4.35 14.80 3.12
N ARG A 62 5.30 15.70 3.39
CA ARG A 62 5.17 16.70 4.47
C ARG A 62 4.07 17.73 4.17
N THR A 63 3.95 18.16 2.93
CA THR A 63 2.93 19.12 2.49
C THR A 63 1.54 18.55 2.66
N TRP A 64 1.31 17.34 2.17
CA TRP A 64 0.03 16.66 2.31
C TRP A 64 -0.28 16.32 3.78
N ALA A 65 0.70 15.82 4.56
CA ALA A 65 0.51 15.55 5.98
C ALA A 65 0.09 16.80 6.75
N ARG A 66 0.76 17.92 6.54
CA ARG A 66 0.44 19.20 7.21
C ARG A 66 -0.92 19.78 6.81
N LYS A 67 -1.39 19.45 5.61
CA LYS A 67 -2.74 19.82 5.15
C LYS A 67 -3.83 19.01 5.85
N TYR A 68 -3.52 17.75 6.21
CA TYR A 68 -4.43 16.83 6.88
C TYR A 68 -3.87 16.32 8.22
N PRO A 69 -3.62 17.17 9.22
CA PRO A 69 -2.83 16.82 10.41
C PRO A 69 -3.51 15.81 11.35
N LYS A 70 -4.74 15.41 11.06
CA LYS A 70 -5.56 14.47 11.85
C LYS A 70 -5.96 13.23 11.04
N ALA A 71 -5.18 12.87 10.02
CA ALA A 71 -5.54 11.77 9.15
C ALA A 71 -5.28 10.38 9.76
N GLY A 72 -4.42 10.27 10.78
CA GLY A 72 -4.17 8.99 11.46
C GLY A 72 -2.71 8.52 11.45
N TYR A 73 -1.77 9.41 11.13
CA TYR A 73 -0.34 9.06 11.00
C TYR A 73 0.26 8.38 12.22
N GLY A 74 1.09 7.36 12.02
CA GLY A 74 1.93 6.77 13.04
C GLY A 74 2.91 7.78 13.67
N GLY A 75 3.31 7.56 14.93
CA GLY A 75 4.06 8.51 15.74
C GLY A 75 5.36 8.98 15.08
N LYS A 76 6.23 8.07 14.64
CA LYS A 76 7.50 8.43 13.97
C LYS A 76 7.30 9.20 12.67
N PHE A 77 6.30 8.82 11.85
CA PHE A 77 5.96 9.58 10.66
C PHE A 77 5.47 10.98 11.01
N ARG A 78 4.65 11.11 12.06
CA ARG A 78 4.15 12.40 12.54
C ARG A 78 5.31 13.29 12.98
N GLU A 79 6.25 12.80 13.79
CA GLU A 79 7.45 13.54 14.16
C GLU A 79 8.19 14.01 12.91
N TRP A 80 8.50 13.10 11.99
CA TRP A 80 9.23 13.38 10.75
C TRP A 80 8.52 14.43 9.87
N ALA A 81 7.21 14.31 9.69
CA ALA A 81 6.44 15.17 8.79
C ALA A 81 6.22 16.58 9.33
N PHE A 82 6.09 16.73 10.66
CA PHE A 82 5.74 18.00 11.29
C PHE A 82 6.96 18.74 11.86
N ASP A 83 8.15 18.17 11.85
CA ASP A 83 9.36 18.87 12.25
C ASP A 83 9.59 20.10 11.34
N LYS A 84 10.30 21.11 11.86
CA LYS A 84 10.63 22.32 11.11
C LYS A 84 11.64 22.06 10.01
N GLU A 85 12.56 21.12 10.25
CA GLU A 85 13.60 20.72 9.33
C GLU A 85 13.20 19.43 8.61
N VAL A 86 13.83 19.12 7.49
CA VAL A 86 13.70 17.84 6.80
C VAL A 86 14.58 16.84 7.55
N LEU A 87 13.96 15.94 8.29
CA LEU A 87 14.65 14.88 9.00
C LEU A 87 15.09 13.77 8.03
N PRO A 88 16.16 13.02 8.36
CA PRO A 88 16.54 11.84 7.59
C PRO A 88 15.48 10.73 7.73
N PRO A 89 15.54 9.70 6.87
CA PRO A 89 14.75 8.48 7.05
C PRO A 89 15.00 7.85 8.43
N TYR A 90 13.97 7.25 9.02
CA TYR A 90 14.02 6.72 10.39
C TYR A 90 13.91 5.18 10.47
N ASN A 91 14.27 4.49 9.40
CA ASN A 91 14.39 3.03 9.30
C ASN A 91 13.10 2.27 9.67
N SER A 92 11.92 2.81 9.28
CA SER A 92 10.65 2.15 9.51
C SER A 92 10.49 0.94 8.60
N PHE A 93 9.90 -0.13 9.13
CA PHE A 93 9.39 -1.29 8.40
C PHE A 93 7.86 -1.37 8.44
N GLY A 94 7.21 -0.31 8.93
CA GLY A 94 5.76 -0.17 8.94
C GLY A 94 5.15 -0.22 7.53
N ASN A 95 3.87 -0.57 7.46
CA ASN A 95 3.13 -0.71 6.20
C ASN A 95 2.84 0.64 5.50
N GLY A 96 3.20 1.76 6.13
CA GLY A 96 3.06 3.12 5.58
C GLY A 96 3.77 3.34 4.24
N SER A 97 4.82 2.58 3.92
CA SER A 97 5.43 2.60 2.57
C SER A 97 4.58 1.88 1.53
N ALA A 98 3.93 0.78 1.92
CA ALA A 98 3.11 -0.05 1.03
C ALA A 98 1.72 0.57 0.78
N MET A 99 1.08 1.16 1.80
CA MET A 99 -0.24 1.76 1.68
C MET A 99 -0.29 2.90 0.65
N ARG A 100 0.78 3.70 0.58
CA ARG A 100 0.85 4.90 -0.27
C ARG A 100 1.35 4.65 -1.69
N VAL A 101 1.86 3.43 -1.99
CA VAL A 101 2.64 3.18 -3.21
C VAL A 101 1.81 2.86 -4.45
N SER A 102 0.49 2.73 -4.32
CA SER A 102 -0.38 2.39 -5.46
C SER A 102 -0.16 3.28 -6.70
N PRO A 103 0.13 4.60 -6.59
CA PRO A 103 0.43 5.42 -7.76
C PRO A 103 1.62 4.90 -8.56
N VAL A 104 2.67 4.40 -7.90
CA VAL A 104 3.84 3.84 -8.59
C VAL A 104 3.44 2.68 -9.50
N GLY A 105 2.64 1.74 -9.01
CA GLY A 105 2.18 0.60 -9.80
C GLY A 105 1.32 1.01 -11.00
N PHE A 106 0.58 2.13 -10.92
CA PHE A 106 -0.18 2.68 -12.04
C PHE A 106 0.67 3.53 -13.00
N TYR A 107 1.69 4.19 -12.51
CA TYR A 107 2.56 5.08 -13.28
C TYR A 107 3.62 4.32 -14.08
N ALA A 108 4.20 3.28 -13.51
CA ALA A 108 5.30 2.53 -14.12
C ALA A 108 4.92 1.92 -15.47
N THR A 109 5.85 1.95 -16.41
CA THR A 109 5.73 1.37 -17.75
C THR A 109 6.48 0.05 -17.89
N THR A 110 7.38 -0.26 -16.95
CA THR A 110 8.11 -1.53 -16.85
C THR A 110 8.11 -2.05 -15.41
N PHE A 111 8.36 -3.35 -15.24
CA PHE A 111 8.51 -3.95 -13.91
C PHE A 111 9.68 -3.34 -13.14
N GLY A 112 10.84 -3.15 -13.81
CA GLY A 112 12.00 -2.51 -13.21
C GLY A 112 11.75 -1.06 -12.78
N GLU A 113 10.97 -0.30 -13.56
CA GLU A 113 10.54 1.05 -13.16
C GLU A 113 9.64 1.01 -11.93
N ALA A 114 8.73 0.02 -11.82
CA ALA A 114 7.90 -0.16 -10.65
C ALA A 114 8.74 -0.46 -9.39
N MET A 115 9.71 -1.36 -9.51
CA MET A 115 10.66 -1.69 -8.44
C MET A 115 11.44 -0.47 -7.95
N GLU A 116 12.03 0.29 -8.88
CA GLU A 116 12.88 1.43 -8.55
C GLU A 116 12.09 2.58 -7.94
N LEU A 117 10.96 2.96 -8.54
CA LEU A 117 10.12 4.04 -8.01
C LEU A 117 9.49 3.67 -6.65
N ALA A 118 9.14 2.39 -6.44
CA ALA A 118 8.63 1.93 -5.15
C ALA A 118 9.71 2.03 -4.07
N LYS A 119 10.95 1.62 -4.36
CA LYS A 119 12.10 1.78 -3.48
C LYS A 119 12.29 3.27 -3.13
N GLN A 120 12.36 4.15 -4.13
CA GLN A 120 12.48 5.59 -3.90
C GLN A 120 11.34 6.15 -3.05
N SER A 121 10.11 5.66 -3.26
CA SER A 121 8.95 6.05 -2.45
C SER A 121 9.10 5.62 -0.98
N ALA A 122 9.65 4.45 -0.72
CA ALA A 122 9.84 3.94 0.64
C ALA A 122 11.00 4.64 1.36
N GLU A 123 12.17 4.77 0.71
CA GLU A 123 13.43 5.18 1.33
C GLU A 123 13.41 6.53 2.03
N VAL A 124 12.47 7.41 1.73
CA VAL A 124 12.38 8.73 2.39
C VAL A 124 11.96 8.65 3.85
N THR A 125 11.39 7.51 4.28
CA THR A 125 10.93 7.27 5.65
C THR A 125 11.14 5.83 6.08
N HIS A 126 10.81 4.86 5.22
CA HIS A 126 10.79 3.42 5.44
C HIS A 126 11.97 2.77 4.72
N ASN A 127 13.20 3.15 5.08
CA ASN A 127 14.42 2.64 4.46
C ASN A 127 14.92 1.32 5.07
N HIS A 128 14.14 0.68 5.94
CA HIS A 128 14.36 -0.70 6.38
C HIS A 128 14.08 -1.66 5.21
N PRO A 129 14.84 -2.78 5.06
CA PRO A 129 14.63 -3.76 3.98
C PRO A 129 13.17 -4.20 3.83
N GLU A 130 12.48 -4.53 4.92
CA GLU A 130 11.07 -4.93 4.89
C GLU A 130 10.14 -3.78 4.48
N GLY A 131 10.43 -2.52 4.85
CA GLY A 131 9.67 -1.35 4.39
C GLY A 131 9.78 -1.12 2.90
N ILE A 132 10.98 -1.28 2.33
CA ILE A 132 11.23 -1.21 0.88
C ILE A 132 10.56 -2.37 0.16
N LYS A 133 10.74 -3.59 0.66
CA LYS A 133 10.18 -4.83 0.11
C LYS A 133 8.64 -4.77 0.03
N GLY A 134 7.97 -4.29 1.08
CA GLY A 134 6.52 -4.15 1.08
C GLY A 134 6.00 -3.17 0.02
N ALA A 135 6.65 -2.02 -0.13
CA ALA A 135 6.32 -1.06 -1.18
C ALA A 135 6.55 -1.64 -2.59
N GLN A 136 7.68 -2.30 -2.81
CA GLN A 136 8.00 -2.93 -4.08
C GLN A 136 7.01 -4.04 -4.43
N ALA A 137 6.69 -4.94 -3.49
CA ALA A 137 5.74 -6.02 -3.71
C ALA A 137 4.35 -5.49 -4.09
N THR A 138 3.88 -4.46 -3.40
CA THR A 138 2.59 -3.82 -3.69
C THR A 138 2.57 -3.16 -5.06
N ALA A 139 3.57 -2.35 -5.40
CA ALA A 139 3.66 -1.67 -6.68
C ALA A 139 3.78 -2.66 -7.85
N CYS A 140 4.59 -3.72 -7.68
CA CYS A 140 4.76 -4.77 -8.68
C CYS A 140 3.47 -5.59 -8.89
N ALA A 141 2.73 -5.92 -7.83
CA ALA A 141 1.44 -6.59 -7.97
C ALA A 141 0.43 -5.75 -8.76
N ILE A 142 0.37 -4.43 -8.51
CA ILE A 142 -0.47 -3.49 -9.27
C ILE A 142 -0.01 -3.42 -10.74
N PHE A 143 1.29 -3.29 -10.97
CA PHE A 143 1.85 -3.24 -12.33
C PHE A 143 1.51 -4.51 -13.13
N LEU A 144 1.73 -5.69 -12.54
CA LEU A 144 1.43 -6.98 -13.18
C LEU A 144 -0.07 -7.13 -13.49
N ALA A 145 -0.94 -6.68 -12.59
CA ALA A 145 -2.38 -6.67 -12.80
C ALA A 145 -2.77 -5.75 -13.98
N ARG A 146 -2.18 -4.54 -14.08
CA ARG A 146 -2.35 -3.64 -15.24
C ARG A 146 -1.83 -4.24 -16.54
N ALA A 147 -0.73 -4.98 -16.46
CA ALA A 147 -0.14 -5.67 -17.62
C ALA A 147 -0.97 -6.89 -18.07
N GLY A 148 -2.13 -7.15 -17.45
CA GLY A 148 -3.03 -8.23 -17.81
C GLY A 148 -2.58 -9.61 -17.37
N ARG A 149 -1.68 -9.70 -16.40
CA ARG A 149 -1.25 -10.98 -15.84
C ARG A 149 -2.37 -11.65 -15.06
N SER A 150 -2.47 -12.96 -15.16
CA SER A 150 -3.39 -13.74 -14.35
C SER A 150 -2.99 -13.71 -12.87
N LYS A 151 -3.93 -13.96 -11.96
CA LYS A 151 -3.66 -14.08 -10.53
C LYS A 151 -2.57 -15.09 -10.20
N LYS A 152 -2.51 -16.20 -10.96
CA LYS A 152 -1.48 -17.21 -10.80
C LYS A 152 -0.09 -16.67 -11.14
N GLU A 153 0.03 -15.92 -12.24
CA GLU A 153 1.31 -15.29 -12.63
C GLU A 153 1.71 -14.22 -11.62
N ILE A 154 0.76 -13.36 -11.21
CA ILE A 154 1.03 -12.34 -10.17
C ILE A 154 1.55 -13.00 -8.89
N LYS A 155 0.86 -14.05 -8.41
CA LYS A 155 1.29 -14.80 -7.23
C LYS A 155 2.72 -15.32 -7.38
N GLN A 156 3.01 -16.01 -8.49
CA GLN A 156 4.33 -16.61 -8.75
C GLN A 156 5.44 -15.57 -8.78
N GLU A 157 5.21 -14.42 -9.44
CA GLU A 157 6.19 -13.33 -9.51
C GLU A 157 6.43 -12.71 -8.13
N ILE A 158 5.38 -12.46 -7.36
CA ILE A 158 5.53 -11.86 -6.02
C ILE A 158 6.22 -12.83 -5.05
N GLU A 159 5.89 -14.11 -5.06
CA GLU A 159 6.58 -15.13 -4.26
C GLU A 159 8.07 -15.23 -4.64
N TYR A 160 8.34 -15.20 -5.94
CA TYR A 160 9.71 -15.31 -6.45
C TYR A 160 10.60 -14.13 -6.06
N TRP A 161 10.10 -12.88 -6.25
CA TRP A 161 10.89 -11.67 -6.00
C TRP A 161 10.97 -11.27 -4.53
N PHE A 162 9.95 -11.60 -3.74
CA PHE A 162 9.80 -11.07 -2.40
C PHE A 162 9.74 -12.14 -1.29
N GLY A 163 9.71 -13.43 -1.65
CA GLY A 163 9.73 -14.53 -0.69
C GLY A 163 8.48 -14.63 0.20
N TYR A 164 7.37 -13.95 -0.15
CA TYR A 164 6.13 -14.03 0.61
C TYR A 164 5.45 -15.39 0.43
N ASP A 165 4.93 -15.98 1.52
CA ASP A 165 4.06 -17.16 1.46
C ASP A 165 2.63 -16.74 1.14
N LEU A 166 2.24 -16.87 -0.13
CA LEU A 166 0.90 -16.56 -0.62
C LEU A 166 0.01 -17.80 -0.81
N ASP A 167 0.41 -18.97 -0.30
CA ASP A 167 -0.38 -20.20 -0.32
C ASP A 167 -1.40 -20.29 0.83
N ARG A 168 -1.25 -19.42 1.83
CA ARG A 168 -2.17 -19.34 2.98
C ARG A 168 -3.59 -18.94 2.53
N LYS A 169 -4.58 -19.25 3.35
CA LYS A 169 -6.00 -18.98 3.07
C LYS A 169 -6.55 -17.92 4.01
N ILE A 170 -7.41 -17.03 3.48
CA ILE A 170 -8.07 -15.99 4.27
C ILE A 170 -8.82 -16.58 5.47
N ASP A 171 -9.47 -17.73 5.30
CA ASP A 171 -10.20 -18.38 6.41
C ASP A 171 -9.27 -18.83 7.54
N ASP A 172 -8.06 -19.26 7.23
CA ASP A 172 -7.04 -19.63 8.23
C ASP A 172 -6.44 -18.38 8.87
N ILE A 173 -6.03 -17.40 8.06
CA ILE A 173 -5.48 -16.11 8.50
C ILE A 173 -6.45 -15.45 9.49
N ARG A 174 -7.71 -15.33 9.12
CA ARG A 174 -8.76 -14.68 9.92
C ARG A 174 -8.86 -15.21 11.35
N THR A 175 -8.53 -16.50 11.58
CA THR A 175 -8.63 -17.11 12.89
C THR A 175 -7.51 -16.74 13.85
N VAL A 176 -6.35 -16.35 13.33
CA VAL A 176 -5.11 -16.14 14.11
C VAL A 176 -4.58 -14.71 14.01
N TYR A 177 -4.96 -13.96 12.97
CA TYR A 177 -4.41 -12.64 12.69
C TYR A 177 -4.75 -11.65 13.82
N LYS A 178 -3.74 -10.89 14.20
CA LYS A 178 -3.84 -9.78 15.16
C LYS A 178 -3.47 -8.48 14.44
N PHE A 179 -3.66 -7.35 15.10
CA PHE A 179 -3.21 -6.07 14.59
C PHE A 179 -1.70 -6.12 14.35
N ASP A 180 -1.29 -5.79 13.13
CA ASP A 180 0.10 -5.74 12.71
C ASP A 180 0.24 -4.62 11.66
N ALA A 181 0.97 -3.56 12.01
CA ALA A 181 1.22 -2.41 11.15
C ALA A 181 2.55 -2.53 10.38
N SER A 182 3.19 -3.70 10.38
CA SER A 182 4.40 -3.94 9.60
C SER A 182 4.10 -4.31 8.14
N CYS A 183 5.05 -4.06 7.24
CA CYS A 183 4.95 -4.49 5.85
C CYS A 183 4.81 -6.01 5.73
N GLN A 184 5.61 -6.77 6.47
CA GLN A 184 5.61 -8.23 6.44
C GLN A 184 4.32 -8.84 7.03
N GLY A 185 3.63 -8.12 7.91
CA GLY A 185 2.36 -8.55 8.49
C GLY A 185 1.13 -8.13 7.68
N SER A 186 1.20 -7.07 6.89
CA SER A 186 0.05 -6.51 6.17
C SER A 186 0.05 -6.82 4.67
N VAL A 187 1.20 -6.74 4.01
CA VAL A 187 1.28 -6.83 2.54
C VAL A 187 0.93 -8.21 1.99
N PRO A 188 1.47 -9.33 2.52
CA PRO A 188 1.09 -10.66 2.03
C PRO A 188 -0.40 -10.93 2.27
N GLU A 189 -0.98 -10.52 3.39
CA GLU A 189 -2.41 -10.64 3.69
C GLU A 189 -3.28 -9.87 2.69
N ALA A 190 -2.89 -8.66 2.34
CA ALA A 190 -3.59 -7.86 1.34
C ALA A 190 -3.53 -8.50 -0.07
N ILE A 191 -2.38 -9.05 -0.45
CA ILE A 191 -2.22 -9.75 -1.72
C ILE A 191 -3.06 -11.04 -1.74
N ILE A 192 -3.09 -11.82 -0.64
CA ILE A 192 -3.92 -13.04 -0.54
C ILE A 192 -5.40 -12.69 -0.65
N ALA A 193 -5.87 -11.59 -0.03
CA ALA A 193 -7.24 -11.13 -0.16
C ALA A 193 -7.62 -10.82 -1.63
N PHE A 194 -6.73 -10.19 -2.38
CA PHE A 194 -6.90 -10.02 -3.82
C PHE A 194 -6.89 -11.35 -4.57
N LEU A 195 -5.97 -12.26 -4.26
CA LEU A 195 -5.85 -13.55 -4.96
C LEU A 195 -7.11 -14.43 -4.79
N GLU A 196 -7.77 -14.39 -3.65
CA GLU A 196 -8.98 -15.16 -3.38
C GLU A 196 -10.29 -14.47 -3.83
N SER A 197 -10.25 -13.18 -4.17
CA SER A 197 -11.44 -12.41 -4.58
C SER A 197 -11.97 -12.81 -5.96
N GLU A 198 -13.23 -12.51 -6.24
CA GLU A 198 -13.88 -12.73 -7.53
C GLU A 198 -14.11 -11.43 -8.30
N ASP A 199 -14.21 -10.31 -7.60
CA ASP A 199 -14.37 -8.96 -8.11
C ASP A 199 -13.77 -7.92 -7.14
N TYR A 200 -13.90 -6.64 -7.49
CA TYR A 200 -13.35 -5.55 -6.69
C TYR A 200 -13.98 -5.48 -5.28
N GLU A 201 -15.32 -5.59 -5.19
CA GLU A 201 -16.01 -5.48 -3.90
C GLU A 201 -15.65 -6.66 -2.98
N SER A 202 -15.62 -7.88 -3.53
CA SER A 202 -15.23 -9.07 -2.77
C SER A 202 -13.78 -8.98 -2.27
N ALA A 203 -12.87 -8.35 -3.04
CA ALA A 203 -11.49 -8.13 -2.60
C ALA A 203 -11.44 -7.25 -1.33
N ILE A 204 -12.15 -6.12 -1.32
CA ILE A 204 -12.23 -5.24 -0.15
C ILE A 204 -12.89 -5.96 1.04
N ARG A 205 -13.97 -6.72 0.81
CA ARG A 205 -14.65 -7.47 1.87
C ARG A 205 -13.76 -8.54 2.49
N LEU A 206 -12.98 -9.25 1.68
CA LEU A 206 -12.02 -10.24 2.16
C LEU A 206 -10.90 -9.56 2.97
N ALA A 207 -10.32 -8.47 2.47
CA ALA A 207 -9.28 -7.71 3.16
C ALA A 207 -9.75 -7.27 4.57
N ILE A 208 -10.88 -6.59 4.65
CA ILE A 208 -11.45 -6.13 5.93
C ILE A 208 -11.77 -7.28 6.88
N SER A 209 -12.20 -8.43 6.34
CA SER A 209 -12.54 -9.60 7.17
C SER A 209 -11.33 -10.28 7.82
N ILE A 210 -10.11 -9.93 7.44
CA ILE A 210 -8.88 -10.33 8.13
C ILE A 210 -8.83 -9.68 9.52
N GLY A 211 -9.35 -8.46 9.66
CA GLY A 211 -9.20 -7.60 10.83
C GLY A 211 -7.82 -6.97 10.90
N GLY A 212 -7.40 -6.51 12.08
CA GLY A 212 -6.14 -5.77 12.24
C GLY A 212 -6.22 -4.38 11.63
N ASP A 213 -5.18 -3.94 10.98
CA ASP A 213 -5.03 -2.67 10.27
C ASP A 213 -5.86 -2.70 8.96
N SER A 214 -7.18 -2.59 9.15
CA SER A 214 -8.17 -2.93 8.11
C SER A 214 -8.22 -1.93 6.96
N ASP A 215 -7.97 -0.65 7.19
CA ASP A 215 -7.91 0.39 6.17
C ASP A 215 -6.67 0.22 5.31
N THR A 216 -5.50 0.03 5.90
CA THR A 216 -4.26 -0.23 5.17
C THR A 216 -4.32 -1.53 4.37
N ILE A 217 -4.76 -2.66 4.98
CA ILE A 217 -4.89 -3.93 4.24
C ILE A 217 -5.86 -3.76 3.07
N ALA A 218 -7.01 -3.08 3.29
CA ALA A 218 -7.98 -2.84 2.23
C ALA A 218 -7.49 -1.81 1.19
N CYS A 219 -6.69 -0.82 1.58
CA CYS A 219 -6.05 0.13 0.67
C CYS A 219 -5.10 -0.59 -0.30
N ILE A 220 -4.19 -1.41 0.22
CA ILE A 220 -3.26 -2.21 -0.59
C ILE A 220 -4.03 -3.15 -1.52
N THR A 221 -4.97 -3.93 -0.98
CA THR A 221 -5.82 -4.84 -1.75
C THR A 221 -6.60 -4.11 -2.84
N GLY A 222 -7.18 -2.96 -2.51
CA GLY A 222 -7.98 -2.13 -3.42
C GLY A 222 -7.17 -1.58 -4.58
N GLY A 223 -5.92 -1.21 -4.36
CA GLY A 223 -4.99 -0.81 -5.42
C GLY A 223 -4.78 -1.93 -6.44
N ILE A 224 -4.48 -3.14 -5.95
CA ILE A 224 -4.25 -4.32 -6.81
C ILE A 224 -5.54 -4.74 -7.54
N ALA A 225 -6.65 -4.83 -6.80
CA ALA A 225 -7.95 -5.22 -7.33
C ALA A 225 -8.48 -4.22 -8.39
N SER A 226 -8.27 -2.93 -8.18
CA SER A 226 -8.60 -1.89 -9.16
C SER A 226 -7.83 -2.06 -10.47
N ALA A 227 -6.55 -2.38 -10.39
CA ALA A 227 -5.73 -2.63 -11.56
C ALA A 227 -6.20 -3.87 -12.35
N PHE A 228 -6.63 -4.90 -11.64
CA PHE A 228 -7.05 -6.18 -12.22
C PHE A 228 -8.48 -6.16 -12.75
N TYR A 229 -9.45 -5.80 -11.91
CA TYR A 229 -10.88 -5.84 -12.25
C TYR A 229 -11.45 -4.52 -12.78
N GLY A 230 -10.83 -3.41 -12.41
CA GLY A 230 -11.46 -2.09 -12.43
C GLY A 230 -12.43 -1.91 -11.26
N VAL A 231 -12.81 -0.67 -10.98
CA VAL A 231 -13.77 -0.31 -9.94
C VAL A 231 -15.13 -0.02 -10.55
N PRO A 232 -16.23 -0.56 -10.03
CA PRO A 232 -17.58 -0.22 -10.49
C PRO A 232 -17.87 1.28 -10.34
N ASP A 233 -18.43 1.92 -11.37
CA ASP A 233 -18.68 3.36 -11.41
C ASP A 233 -19.58 3.81 -10.25
N GLU A 234 -20.54 2.98 -9.82
CA GLU A 234 -21.41 3.25 -8.68
C GLU A 234 -20.65 3.35 -7.35
N LEU A 235 -19.58 2.56 -7.18
CA LEU A 235 -18.72 2.65 -5.98
C LEU A 235 -17.88 3.93 -6.01
N VAL A 236 -17.35 4.28 -7.17
CA VAL A 236 -16.61 5.55 -7.34
C VAL A 236 -17.52 6.73 -6.98
N GLU A 237 -18.73 6.79 -7.51
CA GLU A 237 -19.70 7.87 -7.22
C GLU A 237 -20.07 7.94 -5.73
N LYS A 238 -20.20 6.80 -5.06
CA LYS A 238 -20.51 6.75 -3.62
C LYS A 238 -19.34 7.28 -2.79
N VAL A 239 -18.11 6.83 -3.06
CA VAL A 239 -16.94 7.23 -2.29
C VAL A 239 -16.54 8.67 -2.58
N TRP A 240 -16.79 9.18 -3.79
CA TRP A 240 -16.49 10.55 -4.16
C TRP A 240 -17.05 11.60 -3.18
N LYS A 241 -18.14 11.29 -2.49
CA LYS A 241 -18.77 12.17 -1.48
C LYS A 241 -17.96 12.31 -0.21
N TYR A 242 -17.09 11.36 0.11
CA TYR A 242 -16.24 11.37 1.31
C TYR A 242 -14.93 12.12 1.06
N LEU A 243 -14.58 12.41 -0.20
CA LEU A 243 -13.31 13.01 -0.58
C LEU A 243 -13.39 14.54 -0.62
N LYS A 244 -12.29 15.19 -0.27
CA LYS A 244 -12.12 16.63 -0.42
C LYS A 244 -11.73 17.00 -1.86
N GLU A 245 -11.98 18.24 -2.26
CA GLU A 245 -11.78 18.69 -3.65
C GLU A 245 -10.33 18.56 -4.13
N ASP A 246 -9.36 18.78 -3.28
CA ASP A 246 -7.94 18.62 -3.60
C ASP A 246 -7.52 17.14 -3.75
N VAL A 247 -8.09 16.23 -2.94
CA VAL A 247 -7.93 14.78 -3.13
C VAL A 247 -8.51 14.36 -4.50
N LYS A 248 -9.71 14.82 -4.82
CA LYS A 248 -10.34 14.59 -6.13
C LYS A 248 -9.50 15.13 -7.29
N TYR A 249 -8.93 16.32 -7.10
CA TYR A 249 -8.07 16.94 -8.10
C TYR A 249 -6.78 16.13 -8.33
N SER A 250 -6.11 15.71 -7.27
CA SER A 250 -4.91 14.85 -7.37
C SER A 250 -5.22 13.54 -8.11
N ILE A 251 -6.32 12.85 -7.76
CA ILE A 251 -6.77 11.65 -8.46
C ILE A 251 -6.98 11.91 -9.96
N HIS A 252 -7.69 12.98 -10.29
CA HIS A 252 -7.99 13.31 -11.68
C HIS A 252 -6.73 13.60 -12.50
N VAL A 253 -5.85 14.45 -11.98
CA VAL A 253 -4.59 14.81 -12.67
C VAL A 253 -3.71 13.58 -12.85
N PHE A 254 -3.56 12.77 -11.80
CA PHE A 254 -2.78 11.55 -11.86
C PHE A 254 -3.32 10.56 -12.91
N ASN A 255 -4.63 10.32 -12.94
CA ASN A 255 -5.25 9.43 -13.92
C ASN A 255 -5.03 9.93 -15.36
N CYS A 256 -5.19 11.24 -15.62
CA CYS A 256 -4.90 11.80 -16.94
C CYS A 256 -3.45 11.58 -17.40
N ILE A 257 -2.49 11.63 -16.50
CA ILE A 257 -1.08 11.33 -16.82
C ILE A 257 -0.89 9.84 -17.08
N CYS A 258 -1.46 8.97 -16.24
CA CYS A 258 -1.34 7.52 -16.41
C CYS A 258 -1.98 7.01 -17.70
N ASP A 259 -3.10 7.59 -18.14
CA ASP A 259 -3.77 7.21 -19.40
C ASP A 259 -2.88 7.44 -20.63
N SER A 260 -1.92 8.36 -20.55
CA SER A 260 -0.94 8.62 -21.59
C SER A 260 0.27 7.68 -21.57
N ARG A 261 0.47 6.94 -20.46
CA ARG A 261 1.63 6.06 -20.24
C ARG A 261 1.31 4.64 -20.66
N VAL A 262 1.82 4.25 -21.81
CA VAL A 262 1.63 2.90 -22.37
C VAL A 262 2.66 1.96 -21.72
N ILE A 263 2.19 0.81 -21.23
CA ILE A 263 3.10 -0.27 -20.81
C ILE A 263 3.91 -0.66 -22.04
N SER A 264 5.22 -0.50 -21.99
CA SER A 264 6.11 -0.90 -23.07
C SER A 264 6.11 -2.42 -23.14
N GLY A 265 5.36 -2.94 -24.14
CA GLY A 265 5.20 -4.37 -24.34
C GLY A 265 6.51 -4.97 -24.80
N ASP A 266 7.00 -5.84 -24.09
CA ASP A 266 7.57 -7.17 -24.28
C ASP A 266 8.08 -7.58 -22.93
N MET A 267 7.31 -8.43 -22.26
CA MET A 267 7.78 -9.05 -21.01
C MET A 267 9.01 -9.94 -21.29
N GLU A 268 9.31 -10.27 -22.56
CA GLU A 268 10.56 -10.88 -22.97
C GLU A 268 11.76 -9.91 -22.96
N ALA A 269 11.54 -8.60 -22.92
CA ALA A 269 12.59 -7.61 -22.70
C ALA A 269 12.99 -7.46 -21.21
N PHE A 270 12.33 -8.17 -20.29
CA PHE A 270 12.86 -8.48 -18.98
C PHE A 270 13.97 -9.55 -19.09
N GLY A 271 15.02 -9.23 -19.84
CA GLY A 271 16.32 -9.86 -19.76
C GLY A 271 17.02 -9.56 -18.42
N PHE A 272 16.27 -9.40 -17.38
CA PHE A 272 16.66 -9.59 -16.02
C PHE A 272 16.46 -11.08 -15.73
N GLU A 273 17.40 -11.92 -16.19
CA GLU A 273 17.73 -13.09 -15.40
C GLU A 273 18.10 -12.51 -14.05
N PRO A 274 17.42 -12.90 -12.94
CA PRO A 274 17.89 -12.50 -11.64
C PRO A 274 19.31 -13.04 -11.54
N ASN A 275 20.27 -12.14 -11.66
CA ASN A 275 21.62 -12.47 -11.30
C ASN A 275 21.62 -12.47 -9.77
N PHE A 276 21.24 -13.61 -9.20
CA PHE A 276 21.30 -13.84 -7.77
C PHE A 276 22.71 -13.57 -7.23
N ASP A 277 23.73 -13.72 -8.09
CA ASP A 277 25.12 -13.48 -7.73
C ASP A 277 25.44 -11.98 -7.54
N ASP A 278 24.75 -11.05 -8.24
CA ASP A 278 24.99 -9.60 -8.09
C ASP A 278 24.04 -8.94 -7.07
N ALA A 279 22.89 -9.54 -6.76
CA ALA A 279 21.94 -9.02 -5.77
C ALA A 279 22.30 -9.44 -4.34
N TYR A 280 23.18 -10.43 -4.17
CA TYR A 280 23.51 -11.07 -2.92
C TYR A 280 25.02 -11.10 -2.59
N GLU A 281 25.86 -10.33 -3.32
CA GLU A 281 27.30 -10.21 -2.94
C GLU A 281 27.54 -9.31 -1.73
N ASP A 282 26.53 -8.59 -1.23
CA ASP A 282 26.56 -8.02 0.10
C ASP A 282 25.74 -8.91 1.04
N ASP A 283 26.39 -9.88 1.66
CA ASP A 283 25.88 -10.86 2.63
C ASP A 283 25.21 -10.27 3.90
N GLU A 284 24.80 -9.01 3.88
CA GLU A 284 24.10 -8.32 4.99
C GLU A 284 22.58 -8.10 4.74
N TRP A 285 22.01 -8.53 3.58
CA TRP A 285 20.66 -8.12 3.20
C TRP A 285 19.56 -9.15 3.46
N PHE A 286 19.90 -10.41 3.65
CA PHE A 286 18.94 -11.46 3.98
C PHE A 286 19.52 -12.40 5.05
N ASP A 287 19.30 -12.07 6.30
CA ASP A 287 19.38 -13.05 7.37
C ASP A 287 18.05 -13.79 7.40
N GLU A 288 18.04 -15.05 6.94
CA GLU A 288 16.83 -15.90 6.92
C GLU A 288 16.23 -16.12 8.32
N ASP A 289 16.94 -15.73 9.38
CA ASP A 289 16.57 -15.85 10.79
C ASP A 289 16.30 -14.50 11.47
N SER A 290 16.09 -13.39 10.74
CA SER A 290 15.80 -12.11 11.39
C SER A 290 14.36 -12.08 11.91
N GLU A 291 14.13 -12.78 13.00
CA GLU A 291 13.08 -12.38 13.95
C GLU A 291 13.33 -10.91 14.30
N MET A 292 12.27 -10.08 14.21
CA MET A 292 12.35 -8.68 14.65
C MET A 292 13.08 -8.61 16.00
N SER A 293 14.10 -7.77 16.11
CA SER A 293 14.77 -7.57 17.38
C SER A 293 13.77 -7.08 18.43
N GLU A 294 14.03 -7.37 19.72
CA GLU A 294 13.19 -6.87 20.80
C GLU A 294 13.08 -5.34 20.80
N GLU A 295 14.08 -4.65 20.28
CA GLU A 295 14.11 -3.19 20.14
C GLU A 295 13.21 -2.70 19.01
N GLU A 296 13.21 -3.35 17.85
CA GLU A 296 12.31 -3.06 16.72
C GLU A 296 10.85 -3.37 17.05
N LEU A 297 10.60 -4.46 17.76
CA LEU A 297 9.28 -4.81 18.25
C LEU A 297 8.77 -3.80 19.27
N LYS A 298 9.65 -3.34 20.16
CA LYS A 298 9.33 -2.31 21.14
C LYS A 298 9.02 -0.98 20.47
N ASP A 299 9.82 -0.56 19.50
CA ASP A 299 9.59 0.68 18.75
C ASP A 299 8.24 0.66 18.02
N LEU A 300 7.87 -0.47 17.44
CA LEU A 300 6.55 -0.66 16.81
C LEU A 300 5.42 -0.62 17.85
N MET A 301 5.61 -1.25 19.01
CA MET A 301 4.62 -1.22 20.09
C MET A 301 4.48 0.19 20.68
N ASP A 302 5.55 0.94 20.82
CA ASP A 302 5.53 2.33 21.27
C ASP A 302 4.81 3.22 20.24
N GLU A 303 4.97 2.97 18.93
CA GLU A 303 4.18 3.62 17.85
C GLU A 303 2.68 3.35 17.99
N ILE A 304 2.30 2.11 18.31
CA ILE A 304 0.91 1.70 18.51
C ILE A 304 0.32 2.36 19.78
N GLU A 305 1.06 2.31 20.92
CA GLU A 305 0.60 2.92 22.17
C GLU A 305 0.42 4.44 22.04
N GLU A 306 1.37 5.13 21.41
CA GLU A 306 1.29 6.57 21.20
C GLU A 306 0.12 6.96 20.28
N TYR A 307 -0.16 6.13 19.27
CA TYR A 307 -1.32 6.30 18.41
C TYR A 307 -2.64 6.17 19.20
N GLU A 308 -2.72 5.20 20.13
CA GLU A 308 -3.89 5.01 21.00
C GLU A 308 -4.06 6.17 21.98
N GLU A 309 -2.99 6.71 22.57
CA GLU A 309 -3.05 7.85 23.51
C GLU A 309 -3.47 9.15 22.81
N ASN A 310 -3.07 9.39 21.57
CA ASN A 310 -3.43 10.59 20.83
C ASN A 310 -4.88 10.58 20.30
N ARG A 311 -5.60 9.47 20.47
CA ARG A 311 -6.99 9.31 20.06
C ARG A 311 -8.02 9.66 21.13
N ASN A 312 -7.65 9.77 22.41
CA ASN A 312 -8.47 10.22 23.52
C ASN A 312 -8.33 11.74 23.75
#